data_edc9c3e3cc867a2a67c34f330c26207c
#
_entry.id   edc9c3e3cc867a2a67c34f330c26207c
#
_cell.length_a   1.000
_cell.length_b   1.000
_cell.length_c   1.000
_cell.angle_alpha   90.00
_cell.angle_beta   90.00
_cell.angle_gamma   90.00
#
_symmetry.space_group_name_H-M   'P 1'
#
loop_
_entity.id
_entity.type
_entity.pdbx_description
1 polymer ?
#
loop_
_entity_poly.entity_id
_entity_poly.type
_entity_poly.pdbx_seq_one_letter_code
_entity_poly.pdbx_strand_id
1 'polypeptide(L)'
;MSNLNKRRTNLRWAAGFSLAIIFMILAVHVEAQQLLSDPTIEPVAIEDNTTIDFVPPSVFQAAGPNIASIQGTITDFRAALGDPVNGNALEEKNTGRREINWDGGVPPSDVTTPPVNPFNTFLNTRGAQFTTPGIGLSQAPPSGGPQGGLVALFGNSTYATTFRAFSPLRLFTPVGSNITDTFFFVAGSNGGLRAAVTGFGAIFSDVDQPDGSGPGAKRGNRGSSTLLQFFGADGRLLFSSFVPASPGDGGFSFFGIKFNDPRISSVRITAGNVAPGPDDDKANDVVMMDDFIYGEPHKIQ
;
A
#
# COMPACT_ATOMS: atom_id res chain seq x y z
N MET A 1 -5.82 35.12 -61.64
CA MET A 1 -7.27 34.96 -61.89
C MET A 1 -7.80 34.08 -60.75
N SER A 2 -8.53 34.72 -59.85
CA SER A 2 -9.74 34.36 -59.12
C SER A 2 -9.75 33.01 -58.43
N ASN A 3 -9.92 32.90 -57.13
CA ASN A 3 -11.15 33.22 -56.45
C ASN A 3 -10.96 33.42 -54.92
N LEU A 4 -11.27 34.61 -54.49
CA LEU A 4 -11.74 34.88 -53.16
C LEU A 4 -13.22 34.41 -53.06
N ASN A 5 -13.55 33.64 -52.04
CA ASN A 5 -14.80 33.71 -51.28
C ASN A 5 -15.11 32.36 -50.62
N LYS A 6 -14.90 32.29 -49.31
CA LYS A 6 -15.77 31.58 -48.34
C LYS A 6 -15.25 31.78 -46.91
N ARG A 7 -15.46 32.95 -46.39
CA ARG A 7 -15.48 33.15 -44.93
C ARG A 7 -16.66 34.05 -44.63
N ARG A 8 -17.75 33.49 -44.18
CA ARG A 8 -18.82 34.14 -43.39
C ARG A 8 -19.95 33.13 -43.20
N THR A 9 -19.93 32.37 -42.14
CA THR A 9 -21.11 31.87 -41.39
C THR A 9 -20.58 30.91 -40.33
N ASN A 10 -20.40 31.39 -39.14
CA ASN A 10 -20.42 30.60 -37.89
C ASN A 10 -20.17 31.56 -36.70
N LEU A 11 -20.98 32.58 -36.58
CA LEU A 11 -20.93 33.47 -35.40
C LEU A 11 -22.33 33.86 -34.97
N ARG A 12 -23.18 32.91 -34.63
CA ARG A 12 -24.52 33.22 -34.06
C ARG A 12 -25.06 32.16 -33.08
N TRP A 13 -24.27 31.19 -32.59
CA TRP A 13 -24.74 30.16 -31.63
C TRP A 13 -24.05 30.20 -30.27
N ALA A 14 -23.10 31.09 -30.00
CA ALA A 14 -22.40 31.17 -28.74
C ALA A 14 -23.02 32.13 -27.70
N ALA A 15 -23.99 32.94 -28.08
CA ALA A 15 -24.58 33.96 -27.19
C ALA A 15 -25.85 33.50 -26.43
N GLY A 16 -26.44 32.36 -26.81
CA GLY A 16 -27.69 31.90 -26.19
C GLY A 16 -27.48 31.01 -24.94
N PHE A 17 -26.34 30.37 -24.80
CA PHE A 17 -26.10 29.44 -23.68
C PHE A 17 -25.58 30.11 -22.41
N SER A 18 -24.91 31.25 -22.50
CA SER A 18 -24.41 31.98 -21.33
C SER A 18 -25.48 32.69 -20.50
N LEU A 19 -26.59 33.10 -21.13
CA LEU A 19 -27.66 33.84 -20.41
C LEU A 19 -28.56 32.91 -19.58
N ALA A 20 -28.78 31.67 -20.04
CA ALA A 20 -29.62 30.69 -19.32
C ALA A 20 -28.93 30.15 -18.04
N ILE A 21 -27.63 30.00 -18.05
CA ILE A 21 -26.85 29.52 -16.88
C ILE A 21 -26.77 30.61 -15.80
N ILE A 22 -26.64 31.88 -16.19
CA ILE A 22 -26.62 33.01 -15.25
C ILE A 22 -27.97 33.19 -14.55
N PHE A 23 -29.10 33.01 -15.25
CA PHE A 23 -30.42 33.07 -14.63
C PHE A 23 -30.70 31.91 -13.68
N MET A 24 -30.16 30.70 -13.96
CA MET A 24 -30.33 29.54 -13.08
C MET A 24 -29.49 29.67 -11.79
N ILE A 25 -28.32 30.26 -11.88
CA ILE A 25 -27.46 30.51 -10.70
C ILE A 25 -28.03 31.63 -9.83
N LEU A 26 -28.64 32.68 -10.42
CA LEU A 26 -29.29 33.73 -9.66
C LEU A 26 -30.58 33.24 -8.97
N ALA A 27 -31.37 32.36 -9.60
CA ALA A 27 -32.57 31.80 -9.00
C ALA A 27 -32.28 30.97 -7.75
N VAL A 28 -31.23 30.12 -7.83
CA VAL A 28 -30.77 29.29 -6.69
C VAL A 28 -30.21 30.15 -5.55
N HIS A 29 -29.56 31.28 -5.86
CA HIS A 29 -29.08 32.21 -4.83
C HIS A 29 -30.19 32.98 -4.13
N VAL A 30 -31.27 33.35 -4.83
CA VAL A 30 -32.41 34.07 -4.25
C VAL A 30 -33.24 33.15 -3.34
N GLU A 31 -33.45 31.89 -3.73
CA GLU A 31 -34.12 30.90 -2.85
C GLU A 31 -33.31 30.57 -1.58
N ALA A 32 -31.98 30.47 -1.70
CA ALA A 32 -31.11 30.24 -0.53
C ALA A 32 -31.11 31.44 0.44
N GLN A 33 -31.23 32.67 -0.05
CA GLN A 33 -31.30 33.84 0.81
C GLN A 33 -32.71 34.05 1.45
N GLN A 34 -33.80 33.60 0.82
CA GLN A 34 -35.13 33.64 1.43
C GLN A 34 -35.29 32.61 2.55
N LEU A 35 -34.62 31.45 2.48
CA LEU A 35 -34.61 30.46 3.55
C LEU A 35 -33.84 30.92 4.78
N LEU A 36 -32.89 31.85 4.63
CA LEU A 36 -32.11 32.42 5.73
C LEU A 36 -32.75 33.60 6.43
N SER A 37 -33.88 34.12 5.92
CA SER A 37 -34.58 35.29 6.46
C SER A 37 -35.94 34.98 7.08
N ASP A 38 -36.33 33.72 7.21
CA ASP A 38 -37.56 33.33 7.89
C ASP A 38 -37.33 33.35 9.44
N PRO A 39 -37.93 34.31 10.16
CA PRO A 39 -37.70 34.42 11.61
C PRO A 39 -38.41 33.34 12.42
N THR A 40 -39.09 32.40 11.78
CA THR A 40 -39.75 31.26 12.46
C THR A 40 -38.93 30.02 12.47
N ILE A 41 -37.77 29.99 11.77
CA ILE A 41 -36.83 28.87 11.83
C ILE A 41 -35.79 29.20 12.92
N GLU A 42 -36.02 28.72 14.12
CA GLU A 42 -34.96 28.64 15.13
C GLU A 42 -33.78 27.93 14.52
N PRO A 43 -32.55 28.49 14.62
CA PRO A 43 -31.35 27.76 14.15
C PRO A 43 -31.23 26.50 15.00
N VAL A 44 -31.54 25.35 14.39
CA VAL A 44 -31.14 24.07 14.98
C VAL A 44 -29.63 24.13 15.06
N ALA A 45 -29.12 24.32 16.28
CA ALA A 45 -27.71 24.12 16.55
C ALA A 45 -27.41 22.68 16.19
N ILE A 46 -26.82 22.47 15.01
CA ILE A 46 -26.16 21.23 14.69
C ILE A 46 -24.96 21.21 15.66
N GLU A 47 -25.16 20.62 16.81
CA GLU A 47 -24.04 20.22 17.64
C GLU A 47 -23.29 19.16 16.89
N ASP A 48 -22.48 19.58 15.89
CA ASP A 48 -21.45 18.74 15.28
C ASP A 48 -20.33 18.58 16.32
N ASN A 49 -20.67 17.88 17.40
CA ASN A 49 -19.75 17.56 18.49
C ASN A 49 -19.10 16.19 18.28
N THR A 50 -18.99 15.76 17.03
CA THR A 50 -18.10 14.64 16.64
C THR A 50 -16.79 15.22 16.09
N THR A 51 -16.03 15.92 16.90
CA THR A 51 -14.58 15.85 16.76
C THR A 51 -14.23 14.40 17.00
N ILE A 52 -14.19 13.62 15.93
CA ILE A 52 -13.52 12.33 15.99
C ILE A 52 -12.08 12.69 16.31
N ASP A 53 -11.68 12.53 17.57
CA ASP A 53 -10.28 12.68 17.98
C ASP A 53 -9.47 11.68 17.15
N PHE A 54 -8.88 12.19 16.06
CA PHE A 54 -7.98 11.41 15.23
C PHE A 54 -6.73 11.15 16.07
N VAL A 55 -6.69 10.00 16.72
CA VAL A 55 -5.47 9.53 17.39
C VAL A 55 -4.56 8.97 16.29
N PRO A 56 -3.42 9.63 16.01
CA PRO A 56 -2.49 9.15 15.02
C PRO A 56 -1.91 7.79 15.46
N PRO A 57 -1.50 6.94 14.50
CA PRO A 57 -0.84 5.69 14.84
C PRO A 57 0.56 5.94 15.42
N SER A 58 1.03 5.00 16.24
CA SER A 58 2.47 4.86 16.51
C SER A 58 3.18 4.40 15.25
N VAL A 59 4.30 5.02 14.94
CA VAL A 59 5.12 4.72 13.75
C VAL A 59 6.43 4.06 14.18
N PHE A 60 6.79 2.98 13.51
CA PHE A 60 8.02 2.22 13.69
C PHE A 60 8.76 2.17 12.35
N GLN A 61 9.96 2.71 12.31
CA GLN A 61 10.73 2.75 11.06
C GLN A 61 12.24 2.71 11.31
N ALA A 62 12.94 1.98 10.48
CA ALA A 62 14.40 1.88 10.48
C ALA A 62 14.89 1.50 9.10
N ALA A 63 16.13 1.88 8.77
CA ALA A 63 16.81 1.48 7.56
C ALA A 63 18.31 1.37 7.82
N GLY A 64 18.99 0.52 7.05
CA GLY A 64 20.43 0.39 7.11
C GLY A 64 20.98 -0.82 6.34
N PRO A 65 22.30 -0.93 6.26
CA PRO A 65 22.96 -1.86 5.33
C PRO A 65 22.86 -3.34 5.73
N ASN A 66 22.29 -3.66 6.88
CA ASN A 66 22.23 -5.04 7.37
C ASN A 66 21.06 -5.25 8.35
N ILE A 67 20.78 -6.51 8.67
CA ILE A 67 19.68 -6.91 9.56
C ILE A 67 19.76 -6.21 10.93
N ALA A 68 20.96 -6.09 11.50
CA ALA A 68 21.13 -5.47 12.82
C ALA A 68 20.68 -4.03 12.86
N SER A 69 20.74 -3.32 11.73
CA SER A 69 20.31 -1.91 11.60
C SER A 69 18.82 -1.72 11.83
N ILE A 70 17.98 -2.73 11.56
CA ILE A 70 16.51 -2.64 11.66
C ILE A 70 15.93 -3.54 12.76
N GLN A 71 16.71 -4.51 13.28
CA GLN A 71 16.22 -5.54 14.18
C GLN A 71 15.60 -4.99 15.47
N GLY A 72 16.17 -3.93 16.06
CA GLY A 72 15.64 -3.30 17.27
C GLY A 72 14.21 -2.77 17.06
N THR A 73 14.02 -2.02 15.98
CA THR A 73 12.70 -1.46 15.62
C THR A 73 11.66 -2.55 15.32
N ILE A 74 12.06 -3.64 14.68
CA ILE A 74 11.17 -4.78 14.43
C ILE A 74 10.77 -5.44 15.76
N THR A 75 11.70 -5.58 16.68
CA THR A 75 11.43 -6.12 18.02
C THR A 75 10.43 -5.24 18.77
N ASP A 76 10.62 -3.91 18.76
CA ASP A 76 9.71 -2.95 19.38
C ASP A 76 8.31 -2.99 18.73
N PHE A 77 8.23 -3.12 17.41
CA PHE A 77 6.98 -3.26 16.70
C PHE A 77 6.24 -4.55 17.07
N ARG A 78 6.95 -5.69 17.12
CA ARG A 78 6.41 -6.97 17.59
C ARG A 78 5.85 -6.87 19.00
N ALA A 79 6.60 -6.26 19.92
CA ALA A 79 6.16 -6.02 21.28
C ALA A 79 4.91 -5.12 21.34
N ALA A 80 4.86 -4.07 20.52
CA ALA A 80 3.71 -3.18 20.46
C ALA A 80 2.44 -3.88 19.94
N LEU A 81 2.55 -4.79 18.96
CA LEU A 81 1.42 -5.60 18.47
C LEU A 81 0.94 -6.61 19.52
N GLY A 82 1.84 -7.06 20.37
CA GLY A 82 1.56 -8.01 21.46
C GLY A 82 1.88 -9.47 21.13
N ASP A 83 1.90 -10.28 22.17
CA ASP A 83 2.12 -11.72 22.15
C ASP A 83 0.80 -12.51 22.38
N PRO A 84 0.74 -13.78 22.00
CA PRO A 84 1.75 -14.59 21.31
C PRO A 84 1.77 -14.36 19.78
N VAL A 85 2.74 -15.00 19.09
CA VAL A 85 2.64 -15.24 17.64
C VAL A 85 1.62 -16.34 17.42
N ASN A 86 0.46 -16.01 16.85
CA ASN A 86 -0.67 -16.93 16.70
C ASN A 86 -0.47 -17.98 15.57
N GLY A 87 0.56 -17.80 14.75
CA GLY A 87 0.98 -18.78 13.73
C GLY A 87 -0.18 -19.16 12.79
N ASN A 88 -0.42 -20.45 12.64
CA ASN A 88 -1.45 -21.02 11.75
C ASN A 88 -2.76 -21.38 12.48
N ALA A 89 -3.05 -20.80 13.64
CA ALA A 89 -4.32 -21.04 14.33
C ALA A 89 -5.50 -20.64 13.42
N LEU A 90 -6.44 -21.59 13.22
CA LEU A 90 -7.59 -21.45 12.32
C LEU A 90 -8.79 -20.79 13.00
N GLU A 91 -8.54 -19.80 13.85
CA GLU A 91 -9.57 -19.08 14.60
C GLU A 91 -9.09 -17.69 14.95
N GLU A 92 -10.01 -16.79 15.18
CA GLU A 92 -9.73 -15.47 15.72
C GLU A 92 -9.20 -15.58 17.15
N LYS A 93 -8.09 -14.92 17.44
CA LYS A 93 -7.53 -14.84 18.79
C LYS A 93 -7.79 -13.46 19.39
N ASN A 94 -7.95 -13.39 20.71
CA ASN A 94 -8.23 -12.13 21.38
C ASN A 94 -7.03 -11.18 21.40
N THR A 95 -5.82 -11.72 21.30
CA THR A 95 -4.56 -10.96 21.38
C THR A 95 -3.49 -11.56 20.51
N GLY A 96 -2.37 -10.85 20.37
CA GLY A 96 -1.19 -11.32 19.68
C GLY A 96 -1.09 -10.80 18.26
N ARG A 97 -0.24 -11.45 17.50
CA ARG A 97 0.10 -11.04 16.15
C ARG A 97 0.25 -12.23 15.21
N ARG A 98 0.30 -11.93 13.92
CA ARG A 98 0.62 -12.87 12.86
C ARG A 98 1.82 -12.38 12.07
N GLU A 99 2.62 -13.31 11.57
CA GLU A 99 3.82 -13.03 10.81
C GLU A 99 3.88 -13.94 9.60
N ILE A 100 4.34 -13.44 8.45
CA ILE A 100 4.56 -14.18 7.21
C ILE A 100 5.98 -13.92 6.76
N ASN A 101 6.77 -14.99 6.67
CA ASN A 101 8.17 -14.96 6.22
C ASN A 101 8.37 -15.49 4.80
N TRP A 102 7.28 -15.71 4.07
CA TRP A 102 7.24 -16.12 2.67
C TRP A 102 7.82 -17.50 2.33
N ASP A 103 8.18 -18.29 3.33
CA ASP A 103 8.73 -19.65 3.13
C ASP A 103 7.66 -20.76 3.11
N GLY A 104 6.39 -20.40 3.33
CA GLY A 104 5.26 -21.31 3.27
C GLY A 104 4.72 -21.52 1.85
N GLY A 105 4.09 -22.69 1.64
CA GLY A 105 3.36 -23.00 0.41
C GLY A 105 4.15 -23.73 -0.67
N VAL A 106 5.45 -23.49 -0.77
CA VAL A 106 6.42 -24.22 -1.62
C VAL A 106 7.72 -24.44 -0.85
N PRO A 107 8.59 -25.38 -1.26
CA PRO A 107 9.91 -25.50 -0.65
C PRO A 107 10.67 -24.16 -0.66
N PRO A 108 11.45 -23.80 0.39
CA PRO A 108 12.12 -22.52 0.48
C PRO A 108 13.07 -22.18 -0.68
N SER A 109 13.63 -23.20 -1.34
CA SER A 109 14.51 -23.05 -2.50
C SER A 109 13.76 -22.84 -3.84
N ASP A 110 12.43 -22.94 -3.84
CA ASP A 110 11.64 -22.89 -5.07
C ASP A 110 11.00 -21.51 -5.27
N VAL A 111 10.59 -21.26 -6.50
CA VAL A 111 9.87 -20.05 -6.94
C VAL A 111 8.40 -20.38 -7.08
N THR A 112 7.51 -19.48 -6.67
CA THR A 112 6.08 -19.59 -7.03
C THR A 112 5.92 -19.23 -8.50
N THR A 113 5.80 -20.26 -9.35
CA THR A 113 5.63 -20.11 -10.80
C THR A 113 4.55 -21.09 -11.31
N PRO A 114 3.58 -20.63 -12.14
CA PRO A 114 3.38 -19.23 -12.53
C PRO A 114 3.04 -18.33 -11.33
N PRO A 115 3.22 -17.00 -11.45
CA PRO A 115 2.76 -16.05 -10.45
C PRO A 115 1.27 -16.17 -10.18
N VAL A 116 0.84 -15.99 -8.92
CA VAL A 116 -0.53 -16.26 -8.47
C VAL A 116 -1.25 -14.96 -8.10
N ASN A 117 -2.48 -14.78 -8.57
CA ASN A 117 -3.33 -13.63 -8.23
C ASN A 117 -4.82 -14.04 -8.19
N PRO A 118 -5.50 -13.92 -7.04
CA PRO A 118 -5.00 -13.55 -5.73
C PRO A 118 -4.08 -14.62 -5.12
N PHE A 119 -3.10 -14.18 -4.31
CA PHE A 119 -2.22 -15.06 -3.57
C PHE A 119 -2.87 -15.42 -2.22
N ASN A 120 -3.35 -16.65 -2.08
CA ASN A 120 -4.20 -17.10 -0.99
C ASN A 120 -3.53 -18.10 -0.03
N THR A 121 -2.23 -18.35 -0.17
CA THR A 121 -1.50 -19.34 0.65
C THR A 121 -1.72 -19.13 2.15
N PHE A 122 -1.81 -17.88 2.58
CA PHE A 122 -1.96 -17.51 4.00
C PHE A 122 -3.39 -17.06 4.37
N LEU A 123 -4.34 -17.07 3.40
CA LEU A 123 -5.70 -16.60 3.62
C LEU A 123 -6.39 -17.34 4.77
N ASN A 124 -6.38 -18.65 4.74
CA ASN A 124 -7.07 -19.45 5.76
C ASN A 124 -6.28 -19.53 7.07
N THR A 125 -4.95 -19.64 6.99
CA THR A 125 -4.13 -19.90 8.17
C THR A 125 -3.72 -18.64 8.91
N ARG A 126 -3.64 -17.50 8.23
CA ARG A 126 -3.17 -16.23 8.81
C ARG A 126 -4.10 -15.04 8.57
N GLY A 127 -5.21 -15.28 7.87
CA GLY A 127 -6.20 -14.25 7.58
C GLY A 127 -5.69 -13.14 6.66
N ALA A 128 -4.75 -13.44 5.77
CA ALA A 128 -4.21 -12.46 4.82
C ALA A 128 -4.29 -12.95 3.38
N GLN A 129 -4.84 -12.11 2.50
CA GLN A 129 -4.90 -12.28 1.06
C GLN A 129 -4.11 -11.17 0.38
N PHE A 130 -3.41 -11.51 -0.69
CA PHE A 130 -2.61 -10.54 -1.45
C PHE A 130 -3.05 -10.52 -2.90
N THR A 131 -3.11 -9.30 -3.47
CA THR A 131 -3.42 -9.09 -4.88
C THR A 131 -2.48 -8.06 -5.50
N THR A 132 -2.40 -8.04 -6.82
CA THR A 132 -1.64 -7.05 -7.59
C THR A 132 -2.40 -6.69 -8.86
N PRO A 133 -2.30 -5.47 -9.40
CA PRO A 133 -2.79 -5.17 -10.74
C PRO A 133 -1.92 -5.80 -11.85
N GLY A 134 -0.77 -6.38 -11.50
CA GLY A 134 0.10 -7.10 -12.43
C GLY A 134 -0.38 -8.51 -12.77
N ILE A 135 0.53 -9.34 -13.25
CA ILE A 135 0.25 -10.73 -13.67
C ILE A 135 -0.07 -11.61 -12.44
N GLY A 136 0.63 -11.38 -11.33
CA GLY A 136 0.47 -12.12 -10.10
C GLY A 136 1.61 -11.86 -9.13
N LEU A 137 1.64 -12.64 -8.06
CA LEU A 137 2.61 -12.54 -6.96
C LEU A 137 3.46 -13.80 -6.90
N SER A 138 4.72 -13.66 -6.55
CA SER A 138 5.68 -14.76 -6.46
C SER A 138 6.48 -14.67 -5.17
N GLN A 139 6.82 -15.84 -4.61
CA GLN A 139 7.86 -16.03 -3.60
C GLN A 139 9.09 -16.59 -4.30
N ALA A 140 10.26 -16.02 -4.07
CA ALA A 140 11.50 -16.49 -4.69
C ALA A 140 12.73 -16.13 -3.85
N PRO A 141 13.76 -16.99 -3.77
CA PRO A 141 15.06 -16.56 -3.28
C PRO A 141 15.68 -15.53 -4.24
N PRO A 142 16.61 -14.68 -3.81
CA PRO A 142 17.29 -13.75 -4.71
C PRO A 142 17.93 -14.45 -5.91
N SER A 143 18.57 -15.59 -5.68
CA SER A 143 19.16 -16.44 -6.71
C SER A 143 19.24 -17.90 -6.23
N GLY A 144 19.60 -18.81 -7.15
CA GLY A 144 19.79 -20.22 -6.85
C GLY A 144 18.50 -21.01 -6.71
N GLY A 145 18.58 -22.22 -6.13
CA GLY A 145 17.49 -23.18 -6.12
C GLY A 145 17.22 -23.82 -7.49
N PRO A 146 16.29 -24.81 -7.56
CA PRO A 146 15.99 -25.54 -8.81
C PRO A 146 15.48 -24.66 -9.94
N GLN A 147 14.83 -23.53 -9.60
CA GLN A 147 14.19 -22.61 -10.56
C GLN A 147 14.96 -21.28 -10.72
N GLY A 148 16.15 -21.12 -10.10
CA GLY A 148 17.04 -19.99 -10.28
C GLY A 148 16.66 -18.69 -9.58
N GLY A 149 15.62 -18.67 -8.76
CA GLY A 149 15.22 -17.53 -7.95
C GLY A 149 14.72 -16.33 -8.77
N LEU A 150 14.84 -15.12 -8.18
CA LEU A 150 14.46 -13.84 -8.85
C LEU A 150 15.27 -13.61 -10.13
N VAL A 151 16.53 -14.03 -10.16
CA VAL A 151 17.38 -13.97 -11.37
C VAL A 151 16.70 -14.61 -12.57
N ALA A 152 16.19 -15.82 -12.41
CA ALA A 152 15.53 -16.54 -13.50
C ALA A 152 14.10 -16.01 -13.74
N LEU A 153 13.37 -15.65 -12.67
CA LEU A 153 12.00 -15.14 -12.77
C LEU A 153 11.93 -13.86 -13.61
N PHE A 154 12.91 -12.98 -13.47
CA PHE A 154 12.95 -11.69 -14.17
C PHE A 154 13.98 -11.63 -15.31
N GLY A 155 14.78 -12.66 -15.49
CA GLY A 155 15.86 -12.68 -16.50
C GLY A 155 16.98 -11.68 -16.20
N ASN A 156 17.14 -11.29 -14.93
CA ASN A 156 18.08 -10.24 -14.51
C ASN A 156 19.14 -10.80 -13.53
N SER A 157 20.39 -10.91 -13.99
CA SER A 157 21.49 -11.46 -13.21
C SER A 157 21.96 -10.57 -12.06
N THR A 158 21.67 -9.26 -12.09
CA THR A 158 22.06 -8.32 -11.03
C THR A 158 21.29 -8.61 -9.73
N TYR A 159 20.08 -9.15 -9.83
CA TYR A 159 19.22 -9.47 -8.67
C TYR A 159 19.85 -10.44 -7.66
N ALA A 160 20.86 -11.22 -8.08
CA ALA A 160 21.61 -12.07 -7.17
C ALA A 160 22.38 -11.29 -6.08
N THR A 161 22.73 -10.04 -6.35
CA THR A 161 23.51 -9.17 -5.44
C THR A 161 22.74 -7.96 -4.97
N THR A 162 21.80 -7.48 -5.77
CA THR A 162 20.94 -6.33 -5.44
C THR A 162 20.02 -6.65 -4.24
N PHE A 163 19.49 -7.88 -4.16
CA PHE A 163 18.55 -8.24 -3.11
C PHE A 163 19.11 -9.24 -2.11
N ARG A 164 18.70 -9.10 -0.85
CA ARG A 164 18.97 -10.06 0.22
C ARG A 164 17.70 -10.33 1.02
N ALA A 165 17.49 -11.60 1.40
CA ALA A 165 16.40 -11.95 2.30
C ALA A 165 16.76 -11.58 3.75
N PHE A 166 15.80 -11.01 4.47
CA PHE A 166 15.88 -10.77 5.91
C PHE A 166 15.67 -12.07 6.68
N SER A 167 14.55 -12.73 6.40
CA SER A 167 14.34 -14.12 6.82
C SER A 167 14.69 -15.05 5.66
N PRO A 168 15.56 -16.04 5.84
CA PRO A 168 15.88 -16.95 4.76
C PRO A 168 14.71 -17.92 4.49
N LEU A 169 14.44 -18.23 3.20
CA LEU A 169 15.30 -17.93 2.05
C LEU A 169 14.65 -16.97 1.03
N ARG A 170 13.35 -16.72 1.12
CA ARG A 170 12.59 -16.11 0.00
C ARG A 170 12.13 -14.70 0.30
N LEU A 171 12.08 -13.93 -0.77
CA LEU A 171 11.45 -12.64 -0.88
C LEU A 171 10.06 -12.78 -1.51
N PHE A 172 9.24 -11.76 -1.41
CA PHE A 172 7.92 -11.68 -2.01
C PHE A 172 7.83 -10.48 -2.96
N THR A 173 7.25 -10.68 -4.13
CA THR A 173 7.23 -9.65 -5.16
C THR A 173 6.03 -9.78 -6.09
N PRO A 174 5.46 -8.65 -6.54
CA PRO A 174 4.54 -8.65 -7.68
C PRO A 174 5.31 -8.83 -8.99
N VAL A 175 4.66 -9.40 -9.99
CA VAL A 175 5.17 -9.61 -11.34
C VAL A 175 4.33 -8.79 -12.31
N GLY A 176 4.97 -7.96 -13.12
CA GLY A 176 4.31 -7.04 -14.04
C GLY A 176 3.66 -5.81 -13.37
N SER A 177 4.01 -5.55 -12.12
CA SER A 177 3.60 -4.38 -11.34
C SER A 177 4.59 -4.18 -10.19
N ASN A 178 4.58 -3.02 -9.56
CA ASN A 178 5.24 -2.75 -8.27
C ASN A 178 4.22 -2.54 -7.13
N ILE A 179 2.95 -2.88 -7.36
CA ILE A 179 1.87 -2.69 -6.39
C ILE A 179 1.43 -4.04 -5.82
N THR A 180 1.32 -4.10 -4.50
CA THR A 180 0.73 -5.22 -3.76
C THR A 180 -0.33 -4.68 -2.81
N ASP A 181 -1.56 -5.23 -2.91
CA ASP A 181 -2.64 -4.96 -1.97
C ASP A 181 -2.80 -6.15 -1.02
N THR A 182 -2.84 -5.87 0.28
CA THR A 182 -3.10 -6.83 1.35
C THR A 182 -4.49 -6.60 1.91
N PHE A 183 -5.28 -7.67 2.05
CA PHE A 183 -6.61 -7.64 2.67
C PHE A 183 -6.66 -8.61 3.85
N PHE A 184 -7.36 -8.21 4.93
CA PHE A 184 -7.44 -9.01 6.14
C PHE A 184 -8.81 -9.70 6.27
N PHE A 185 -8.75 -10.93 6.79
CA PHE A 185 -9.89 -11.80 7.06
C PHE A 185 -9.66 -12.51 8.40
N VAL A 186 -10.74 -12.94 9.02
CA VAL A 186 -10.63 -13.82 10.21
C VAL A 186 -9.97 -15.13 9.80
N ALA A 187 -8.91 -15.52 10.50
CA ALA A 187 -8.24 -16.79 10.25
C ALA A 187 -9.21 -17.96 10.47
N GLY A 188 -9.14 -18.99 9.63
CA GLY A 188 -10.09 -20.12 9.62
C GLY A 188 -11.39 -19.84 8.87
N SER A 189 -11.69 -18.60 8.50
CA SER A 189 -12.89 -18.26 7.72
C SER A 189 -12.74 -18.50 6.21
N ASN A 190 -11.53 -18.81 5.75
CA ASN A 190 -11.18 -18.98 4.33
C ASN A 190 -11.68 -17.81 3.44
N GLY A 191 -11.54 -16.59 3.92
CA GLY A 191 -11.99 -15.37 3.23
C GLY A 191 -13.48 -15.03 3.40
N GLY A 192 -14.23 -15.81 4.18
CA GLY A 192 -15.66 -15.57 4.39
C GLY A 192 -16.00 -14.42 5.33
N LEU A 193 -15.06 -14.03 6.22
CA LEU A 193 -15.26 -12.98 7.21
C LEU A 193 -14.16 -11.92 7.10
N ARG A 194 -14.53 -10.70 6.68
CA ARG A 194 -13.63 -9.57 6.61
C ARG A 194 -13.15 -9.18 8.01
N ALA A 195 -11.90 -8.76 8.10
CA ALA A 195 -11.27 -8.38 9.35
C ALA A 195 -10.48 -7.08 9.23
N ALA A 196 -10.14 -6.51 10.39
CA ALA A 196 -9.20 -5.43 10.52
C ALA A 196 -8.13 -5.79 11.56
N VAL A 197 -6.95 -5.18 11.43
CA VAL A 197 -5.81 -5.35 12.34
C VAL A 197 -5.48 -4.05 13.04
N THR A 198 -4.85 -4.14 14.22
CA THR A 198 -4.38 -2.97 14.95
C THR A 198 -3.17 -2.31 14.32
N GLY A 199 -2.31 -3.07 13.66
CA GLY A 199 -1.11 -2.59 13.01
C GLY A 199 -0.63 -3.54 11.93
N PHE A 200 0.16 -2.99 11.00
CA PHE A 200 0.83 -3.74 9.94
C PHE A 200 2.19 -3.11 9.67
N GLY A 201 3.19 -3.93 9.45
CA GLY A 201 4.53 -3.55 9.03
C GLY A 201 5.13 -4.58 8.09
N ALA A 202 6.07 -4.11 7.27
CA ALA A 202 6.77 -4.92 6.29
C ALA A 202 8.26 -4.58 6.25
N ILE A 203 9.06 -5.57 5.91
CA ILE A 203 10.48 -5.45 5.64
C ILE A 203 10.69 -5.40 4.14
N PHE A 204 11.65 -4.61 3.72
CA PHE A 204 12.01 -4.40 2.32
C PHE A 204 13.50 -4.61 2.13
N SER A 205 13.84 -5.18 1.00
CA SER A 205 15.23 -5.27 0.51
C SER A 205 15.41 -4.25 -0.60
N ASP A 206 16.43 -3.40 -0.44
CA ASP A 206 16.88 -2.47 -1.46
C ASP A 206 15.92 -1.30 -1.73
N VAL A 207 15.66 -0.49 -0.70
CA VAL A 207 14.91 0.77 -0.85
C VAL A 207 15.91 1.89 -1.04
N ASP A 208 16.00 2.39 -2.25
CA ASP A 208 16.90 3.48 -2.60
C ASP A 208 16.20 4.86 -2.61
N GLN A 209 16.97 5.86 -2.93
CA GLN A 209 16.52 7.22 -3.22
C GLN A 209 16.89 7.57 -4.66
N PRO A 210 16.17 7.10 -5.66
CA PRO A 210 16.47 7.41 -7.05
C PRO A 210 16.41 8.92 -7.28
N ASP A 211 17.22 9.44 -8.17
CA ASP A 211 17.40 10.89 -8.43
C ASP A 211 16.08 11.56 -8.83
N GLY A 212 15.25 11.87 -7.83
CA GLY A 212 14.02 12.64 -7.98
C GLY A 212 12.89 11.93 -8.73
N SER A 213 12.99 10.62 -8.99
CA SER A 213 12.03 9.88 -9.80
C SER A 213 10.94 9.16 -9.00
N GLY A 214 11.10 8.99 -7.69
CA GLY A 214 10.14 8.25 -6.86
C GLY A 214 8.89 9.05 -6.49
N PRO A 215 7.77 8.36 -6.13
CA PRO A 215 6.60 9.02 -5.58
C PRO A 215 6.98 9.72 -4.27
N GLY A 216 6.80 11.02 -4.18
CA GLY A 216 7.23 11.83 -3.05
C GLY A 216 8.54 12.61 -3.28
N ALA A 217 9.25 12.36 -4.36
CA ALA A 217 10.36 13.19 -4.79
C ALA A 217 9.85 14.61 -5.06
N LYS A 218 10.37 15.57 -4.31
CA LYS A 218 10.18 17.01 -4.56
C LYS A 218 11.44 17.57 -5.19
N ARG A 219 11.31 18.63 -6.01
CA ARG A 219 12.45 19.30 -6.62
C ARG A 219 13.52 19.60 -5.56
N GLY A 220 14.70 18.98 -5.70
CA GLY A 220 15.81 19.14 -4.76
C GLY A 220 15.77 18.25 -3.51
N ASN A 221 14.79 17.38 -3.37
CA ASN A 221 14.71 16.41 -2.27
C ASN A 221 14.59 14.99 -2.86
N ARG A 222 15.54 14.13 -2.52
CA ARG A 222 15.48 12.70 -2.87
C ARG A 222 14.47 12.03 -1.95
N GLY A 223 13.30 11.67 -2.47
CA GLY A 223 12.29 10.93 -1.74
C GLY A 223 12.52 9.43 -1.85
N SER A 224 12.15 8.68 -0.83
CA SER A 224 12.02 7.23 -0.98
C SER A 224 10.99 6.90 -2.07
N SER A 225 11.24 5.84 -2.81
CA SER A 225 10.33 5.35 -3.85
C SER A 225 9.21 4.49 -3.30
N THR A 226 9.42 3.84 -2.15
CA THR A 226 8.50 2.86 -1.57
C THR A 226 7.50 3.52 -0.64
N LEU A 227 6.19 3.30 -0.92
CA LEU A 227 5.07 3.93 -0.22
C LEU A 227 4.14 2.87 0.37
N LEU A 228 3.75 3.04 1.64
CA LEU A 228 2.65 2.30 2.27
C LEU A 228 1.44 3.19 2.48
N GLN A 229 0.26 2.66 2.17
CA GLN A 229 -1.03 3.29 2.38
C GLN A 229 -1.95 2.34 3.13
N PHE A 230 -2.55 2.80 4.23
CA PHE A 230 -3.36 2.00 5.15
C PHE A 230 -4.81 2.47 5.06
N PHE A 231 -5.75 1.55 4.89
CA PHE A 231 -7.16 1.86 4.66
C PHE A 231 -8.06 1.19 5.69
N GLY A 232 -9.11 1.90 6.06
CA GLY A 232 -10.21 1.40 6.88
C GLY A 232 -11.16 0.48 6.12
N ALA A 233 -12.13 -0.09 6.84
CA ALA A 233 -13.15 -0.96 6.26
C ALA A 233 -14.06 -0.26 5.25
N ASP A 234 -14.21 1.05 5.41
CA ASP A 234 -14.95 1.95 4.51
C ASP A 234 -14.13 2.41 3.28
N GLY A 235 -12.89 1.94 3.14
CA GLY A 235 -11.97 2.30 2.07
C GLY A 235 -11.31 3.67 2.25
N ARG A 236 -11.54 4.38 3.36
CA ARG A 236 -10.87 5.66 3.63
C ARG A 236 -9.39 5.44 3.96
N LEU A 237 -8.54 6.33 3.47
CA LEU A 237 -7.13 6.37 3.82
C LEU A 237 -6.99 6.79 5.30
N LEU A 238 -6.44 5.91 6.12
CA LEU A 238 -6.16 6.16 7.54
C LEU A 238 -4.79 6.79 7.73
N PHE A 239 -3.80 6.32 6.97
CA PHE A 239 -2.42 6.78 7.06
C PHE A 239 -1.66 6.44 5.79
N SER A 240 -0.65 7.23 5.46
CA SER A 240 0.32 6.90 4.40
C SER A 240 1.69 7.46 4.74
N SER A 241 2.74 6.72 4.38
CA SER A 241 4.12 7.16 4.57
C SER A 241 5.06 6.44 3.62
N PHE A 242 6.14 7.14 3.27
CA PHE A 242 7.27 6.51 2.61
C PHE A 242 8.09 5.68 3.59
N VAL A 243 8.62 4.56 3.09
CA VAL A 243 9.58 3.71 3.80
C VAL A 243 10.93 4.43 3.83
N PRO A 244 11.66 4.45 4.96
CA PRO A 244 12.99 5.04 4.98
C PRO A 244 13.94 4.28 4.05
N ALA A 245 14.71 5.01 3.24
CA ALA A 245 15.65 4.43 2.31
C ALA A 245 16.92 3.94 3.01
N SER A 246 17.51 2.86 2.49
CA SER A 246 18.85 2.37 2.80
C SER A 246 19.64 2.22 1.50
N PRO A 247 20.22 3.33 0.97
CA PRO A 247 20.87 3.32 -0.33
C PRO A 247 21.97 2.27 -0.47
N GLY A 248 22.00 1.62 -1.63
CA GLY A 248 22.99 0.61 -1.99
C GLY A 248 22.50 -0.82 -1.84
N ASP A 249 23.01 -1.68 -2.72
CA ASP A 249 22.61 -3.07 -2.89
C ASP A 249 22.47 -3.83 -1.57
N GLY A 250 21.32 -4.50 -1.41
CA GLY A 250 21.04 -5.38 -0.28
C GLY A 250 20.87 -4.68 1.07
N GLY A 251 20.59 -3.38 1.06
CA GLY A 251 20.13 -2.65 2.24
C GLY A 251 18.78 -3.17 2.72
N PHE A 252 18.44 -2.94 4.00
CA PHE A 252 17.16 -3.30 4.58
C PHE A 252 16.43 -2.07 5.07
N SER A 253 15.11 -2.07 4.87
CA SER A 253 14.22 -1.07 5.42
C SER A 253 13.04 -1.75 6.10
N PHE A 254 12.57 -1.17 7.19
CA PHE A 254 11.36 -1.56 7.89
C PHE A 254 10.45 -0.36 8.04
N PHE A 255 9.17 -0.54 7.79
CA PHE A 255 8.13 0.43 8.11
C PHE A 255 6.88 -0.28 8.65
N GLY A 256 6.37 0.19 9.77
CA GLY A 256 5.14 -0.31 10.37
C GLY A 256 4.42 0.77 11.18
N ILE A 257 3.09 0.62 11.29
CA ILE A 257 2.26 1.47 12.14
C ILE A 257 1.35 0.64 13.03
N LYS A 258 0.93 1.22 14.16
CA LYS A 258 -0.03 0.62 15.07
C LYS A 258 -1.01 1.65 15.61
N PHE A 259 -2.30 1.36 15.48
CA PHE A 259 -3.40 2.04 16.16
C PHE A 259 -3.75 1.32 17.48
N ASN A 260 -4.50 1.97 18.34
CA ASN A 260 -4.94 1.38 19.61
C ASN A 260 -6.05 0.32 19.44
N ASP A 261 -6.78 0.36 18.33
CA ASP A 261 -7.88 -0.53 17.98
C ASP A 261 -7.70 -1.13 16.57
N PRO A 262 -8.35 -2.27 16.27
CA PRO A 262 -8.29 -2.87 14.94
C PRO A 262 -9.12 -2.05 13.94
N ARG A 263 -8.45 -1.29 13.08
CA ARG A 263 -9.10 -0.44 12.07
C ARG A 263 -8.48 -0.54 10.68
N ILE A 264 -7.31 -1.15 10.51
CA ILE A 264 -6.67 -1.35 9.22
C ILE A 264 -7.29 -2.58 8.56
N SER A 265 -8.10 -2.37 7.53
CA SER A 265 -8.75 -3.44 6.76
C SER A 265 -7.97 -3.85 5.52
N SER A 266 -7.17 -2.95 4.98
CA SER A 266 -6.26 -3.24 3.87
C SER A 266 -5.05 -2.31 3.86
N VAL A 267 -3.99 -2.79 3.19
CA VAL A 267 -2.75 -2.04 3.00
C VAL A 267 -2.34 -2.13 1.54
N ARG A 268 -2.03 -1.00 0.92
CA ARG A 268 -1.36 -0.94 -0.38
C ARG A 268 0.10 -0.63 -0.19
N ILE A 269 0.94 -1.43 -0.82
CA ILE A 269 2.39 -1.23 -0.92
C ILE A 269 2.71 -0.91 -2.38
N THR A 270 3.36 0.23 -2.61
CA THR A 270 4.03 0.53 -3.87
C THR A 270 5.53 0.35 -3.62
N ALA A 271 6.09 -0.74 -4.09
CA ALA A 271 7.48 -1.14 -3.87
C ALA A 271 8.35 -0.59 -5.00
N GLY A 272 9.23 0.35 -4.67
CA GLY A 272 10.03 1.03 -5.67
C GLY A 272 9.24 1.92 -6.63
N ASN A 273 9.88 2.41 -7.67
CA ASN A 273 9.28 3.28 -8.68
C ASN A 273 9.01 2.58 -10.02
N VAL A 274 9.40 1.32 -10.16
CA VAL A 274 9.24 0.50 -11.37
C VAL A 274 8.90 -0.94 -10.98
N ALA A 275 8.16 -1.64 -11.85
CA ALA A 275 7.94 -3.07 -11.71
C ALA A 275 9.27 -3.84 -11.86
N PRO A 276 9.50 -4.93 -11.11
CA PRO A 276 10.69 -5.76 -11.27
C PRO A 276 10.90 -6.23 -12.71
N GLY A 277 12.17 -6.24 -13.13
CA GLY A 277 12.63 -6.58 -14.49
C GLY A 277 13.87 -5.78 -14.89
N PRO A 278 13.83 -4.43 -14.87
CA PRO A 278 15.01 -3.59 -15.12
C PRO A 278 16.10 -3.77 -14.07
N ASP A 279 17.30 -3.31 -14.39
CA ASP A 279 18.37 -3.12 -13.39
C ASP A 279 17.95 -2.04 -12.40
N ASP A 280 18.32 -2.24 -11.14
CA ASP A 280 18.27 -1.21 -10.14
C ASP A 280 19.39 -0.19 -10.42
N ASP A 281 19.04 1.08 -10.61
CA ASP A 281 19.97 2.13 -10.98
C ASP A 281 19.51 3.51 -10.45
N LYS A 282 20.13 4.57 -10.91
CA LYS A 282 19.76 5.93 -10.49
C LYS A 282 18.35 6.37 -10.89
N ALA A 283 17.74 5.74 -11.88
CA ALA A 283 16.41 6.07 -12.39
C ALA A 283 15.35 5.06 -11.93
N ASN A 284 15.75 3.80 -11.80
CA ASN A 284 14.90 2.69 -11.45
C ASN A 284 15.27 2.17 -10.06
N ASP A 285 14.36 2.30 -9.12
CA ASP A 285 14.44 1.68 -7.80
C ASP A 285 13.51 0.47 -7.80
N VAL A 286 14.10 -0.72 -7.81
CA VAL A 286 13.39 -2.01 -7.78
C VAL A 286 13.47 -2.55 -6.36
N VAL A 287 12.35 -2.71 -5.69
CA VAL A 287 12.30 -3.10 -4.28
C VAL A 287 11.60 -4.44 -4.12
N MET A 288 12.17 -5.32 -3.32
CA MET A 288 11.55 -6.59 -2.93
C MET A 288 11.03 -6.52 -1.50
N MET A 289 9.94 -7.25 -1.24
CA MET A 289 9.35 -7.35 0.10
C MET A 289 9.83 -8.61 0.80
N ASP A 290 9.93 -8.53 2.12
CA ASP A 290 10.21 -9.67 3.00
C ASP A 290 9.15 -9.72 4.10
N ASP A 291 9.46 -10.17 5.31
CA ASP A 291 8.50 -10.42 6.39
C ASP A 291 7.39 -9.38 6.52
N PHE A 292 6.14 -9.86 6.54
CA PHE A 292 4.99 -9.07 6.94
C PHE A 292 4.57 -9.43 8.37
N ILE A 293 4.39 -8.40 9.19
CA ILE A 293 4.07 -8.52 10.61
C ILE A 293 2.82 -7.68 10.89
N TYR A 294 1.77 -8.27 11.47
CA TYR A 294 0.51 -7.56 11.72
C TYR A 294 -0.21 -8.09 12.95
N GLY A 295 -1.02 -7.24 13.57
CA GLY A 295 -1.87 -7.62 14.69
C GLY A 295 -2.84 -8.75 14.32
N GLU A 296 -3.39 -9.45 15.32
CA GLU A 296 -4.42 -10.45 15.04
C GLU A 296 -5.58 -9.84 14.24
N PRO A 297 -6.04 -10.47 13.15
CA PRO A 297 -7.18 -10.00 12.39
C PRO A 297 -8.49 -10.22 13.15
N HIS A 298 -9.18 -9.14 13.52
CA HIS A 298 -10.47 -9.16 14.21
C HIS A 298 -11.61 -8.87 13.23
N LYS A 299 -12.70 -9.61 13.38
CA LYS A 299 -13.89 -9.46 12.55
C LYS A 299 -14.39 -8.00 12.56
N ILE A 300 -14.64 -7.45 11.38
CA ILE A 300 -15.30 -6.15 11.22
C ILE A 300 -16.78 -6.32 11.56
N GLN A 301 -17.28 -5.43 12.45
CA GLN A 301 -18.69 -5.43 12.88
C GLN A 301 -19.61 -4.82 11.81
#